data_ee62f5f9bf60fad036da068c550388bf
#
_entry.id   ee62f5f9bf60fad036da068c550388bf
#
_cell.length_a   1.000
_cell.length_b   1.000
_cell.length_c   1.000
_cell.angle_alpha   90.00
_cell.angle_beta   90.00
_cell.angle_gamma   90.00
#
_symmetry.space_group_name_H-M   'P 1'
#
loop_
_entity.id
_entity.type
_entity.pdbx_description
1 polymer ?
#
loop_
_entity_poly.entity_id
_entity_poly.type
_entity_poly.pdbx_seq_one_letter_code
_entity_poly.pdbx_strand_id
1 'polypeptide(L)'
;ICSMRGTPETIEAAKVAKKLGAATIALYIDESELTEVCDYKIHYDSVAIDESDFSKTNAAFGLMLAMTVMDVVEGYQHMDLAIEAFEKVDVLYKQAVKDIRTKAIKWALQNRDSKSIHVMGSGAAYGAAYIFSICNIMEMLQIDSPTVNSCDFFHGPFEVIDGKTSVFLLVGEGGSRPNDERAARFLQEFGGKKVFVLD
;
A
#
# COMPACT_ATOMS: atom_id res chain seq x y z
N ILE A 1 9.01 -9.71 9.90
CA ILE A 1 9.79 -9.75 8.65
C ILE A 1 8.92 -10.37 7.58
N CYS A 2 8.73 -9.69 6.47
CA CYS A 2 7.86 -10.13 5.38
C CYS A 2 8.68 -10.33 4.11
N SER A 3 8.62 -11.51 3.54
CA SER A 3 9.21 -11.82 2.23
C SER A 3 8.57 -13.07 1.65
N MET A 4 8.28 -13.07 0.36
CA MET A 4 7.65 -14.23 -0.30
C MET A 4 8.50 -15.49 -0.13
N ARG A 5 9.82 -15.39 -0.31
CA ARG A 5 10.78 -16.51 -0.29
C ARG A 5 12.04 -16.24 0.52
N GLY A 6 12.16 -15.06 1.13
CA GLY A 6 13.37 -14.63 1.81
C GLY A 6 14.45 -14.15 0.83
N THR A 7 14.70 -12.84 0.79
CA THR A 7 15.87 -12.28 0.14
C THR A 7 17.08 -12.40 1.06
N PRO A 8 18.33 -12.40 0.56
CA PRO A 8 19.52 -12.45 1.40
C PRO A 8 19.53 -11.39 2.51
N GLU A 9 19.13 -10.17 2.20
CA GLU A 9 19.07 -9.05 3.15
C GLU A 9 18.02 -9.29 4.24
N THR A 10 16.87 -9.84 3.87
CA THR A 10 15.77 -10.16 4.80
C THR A 10 16.19 -11.28 5.76
N ILE A 11 16.89 -12.29 5.25
CA ILE A 11 17.41 -13.41 6.04
C ILE A 11 18.48 -12.92 7.03
N GLU A 12 19.43 -12.11 6.58
CA GLU A 12 20.46 -11.54 7.45
C GLU A 12 19.87 -10.60 8.51
N ALA A 13 18.85 -9.80 8.16
CA ALA A 13 18.12 -8.98 9.12
C ALA A 13 17.46 -9.84 10.22
N ALA A 14 16.86 -10.98 9.86
CA ALA A 14 16.29 -11.93 10.82
C ALA A 14 17.36 -12.51 11.75
N LYS A 15 18.51 -12.91 11.21
CA LYS A 15 19.63 -13.44 12.01
C LYS A 15 20.17 -12.39 12.99
N VAL A 16 20.31 -11.13 12.55
CA VAL A 16 20.76 -10.03 13.40
C VAL A 16 19.75 -9.75 14.50
N ALA A 17 18.46 -9.64 14.18
CA ALA A 17 17.40 -9.42 15.15
C ALA A 17 17.41 -10.51 16.24
N LYS A 18 17.54 -11.76 15.83
CA LYS A 18 17.61 -12.90 16.74
C LYS A 18 18.84 -12.86 17.66
N LYS A 19 20.02 -12.48 17.13
CA LYS A 19 21.24 -12.27 17.93
C LYS A 19 21.09 -11.16 18.97
N LEU A 20 20.25 -10.17 18.68
CA LEU A 20 19.93 -9.07 19.61
C LEU A 20 18.83 -9.43 20.61
N GLY A 21 18.33 -10.67 20.60
CA GLY A 21 17.32 -11.16 21.54
C GLY A 21 15.88 -10.80 21.16
N ALA A 22 15.64 -10.32 19.94
CA ALA A 22 14.28 -10.08 19.46
C ALA A 22 13.59 -11.38 19.03
N ALA A 23 12.31 -11.54 19.39
CA ALA A 23 11.47 -12.57 18.78
C ALA A 23 11.25 -12.24 17.30
N THR A 24 11.37 -13.25 16.44
CA THR A 24 11.29 -13.08 14.99
C THR A 24 10.10 -13.84 14.41
N ILE A 25 9.32 -13.18 13.56
CA ILE A 25 8.15 -13.75 12.89
C ILE A 25 8.37 -13.63 11.38
N ALA A 26 8.34 -14.75 10.66
CA ALA A 26 8.32 -14.76 9.21
C ALA A 26 6.89 -14.67 8.69
N LEU A 27 6.60 -13.65 7.87
CA LEU A 27 5.42 -13.65 6.98
C LEU A 27 5.91 -14.13 5.62
N TYR A 28 5.43 -15.27 5.13
CA TYR A 28 6.00 -15.94 3.97
C TYR A 28 4.94 -16.61 3.08
N ILE A 29 5.29 -16.89 1.82
CA ILE A 29 4.51 -17.72 0.89
C ILE A 29 5.18 -19.09 0.74
N ASP A 30 6.46 -19.11 0.35
CA ASP A 30 7.21 -20.37 0.16
C ASP A 30 8.22 -20.57 1.29
N GLU A 31 8.39 -21.79 1.73
CA GLU A 31 9.44 -22.18 2.69
C GLU A 31 10.83 -21.82 2.14
N SER A 32 11.68 -21.29 3.01
CA SER A 32 13.02 -20.84 2.67
C SER A 32 13.89 -20.73 3.91
N GLU A 33 15.15 -20.35 3.77
CA GLU A 33 16.04 -20.08 4.91
C GLU A 33 15.44 -19.06 5.89
N LEU A 34 14.61 -18.11 5.44
CA LEU A 34 13.92 -17.17 6.32
C LEU A 34 13.01 -17.90 7.33
N THR A 35 12.27 -18.89 6.86
CA THR A 35 11.38 -19.68 7.72
C THR A 35 12.14 -20.59 8.68
N GLU A 36 13.36 -21.00 8.35
CA GLU A 36 14.22 -21.77 9.26
C GLU A 36 14.84 -20.89 10.35
N VAL A 37 15.16 -19.64 10.01
CA VAL A 37 15.79 -18.69 10.93
C VAL A 37 14.79 -18.11 11.94
N CYS A 38 13.58 -17.77 11.53
CA CYS A 38 12.59 -17.13 12.39
C CYS A 38 12.01 -18.06 13.45
N ASP A 39 11.63 -17.48 14.61
CA ASP A 39 11.05 -18.23 15.73
C ASP A 39 9.60 -18.64 15.45
N TYR A 40 8.86 -17.80 14.74
CA TYR A 40 7.46 -18.01 14.40
C TYR A 40 7.24 -17.83 12.89
N LYS A 41 6.21 -18.49 12.37
CA LYS A 41 5.87 -18.51 10.95
C LYS A 41 4.40 -18.20 10.74
N ILE A 42 4.10 -17.28 9.82
CA ILE A 42 2.74 -16.97 9.37
C ILE A 42 2.74 -17.05 7.84
N HIS A 43 2.05 -18.05 7.30
CA HIS A 43 1.85 -18.18 5.86
C HIS A 43 0.76 -17.22 5.41
N TYR A 44 0.98 -16.54 4.27
CA TYR A 44 -0.01 -15.70 3.63
C TYR A 44 -0.19 -16.06 2.16
N ASP A 45 -1.37 -15.73 1.60
CA ASP A 45 -1.64 -15.96 0.19
C ASP A 45 -1.16 -14.79 -0.66
N SER A 46 -0.63 -15.09 -1.84
CA SER A 46 -0.37 -14.04 -2.84
C SER A 46 -1.68 -13.46 -3.32
N VAL A 47 -1.76 -12.13 -3.43
CA VAL A 47 -2.92 -11.46 -4.03
C VAL A 47 -2.93 -11.73 -5.52
N ALA A 48 -3.70 -12.71 -5.94
CA ALA A 48 -4.05 -12.87 -7.33
C ALA A 48 -5.30 -12.01 -7.61
N ILE A 49 -5.20 -11.20 -8.63
CA ILE A 49 -6.21 -10.23 -9.03
C ILE A 49 -7.62 -10.85 -9.05
N ASP A 50 -8.58 -10.15 -8.46
CA ASP A 50 -10.03 -10.42 -8.49
C ASP A 50 -10.56 -11.61 -7.66
N GLU A 51 -9.75 -12.60 -7.26
CA GLU A 51 -10.23 -13.82 -6.62
C GLU A 51 -9.67 -14.04 -5.21
N SER A 52 -8.68 -13.24 -4.81
CA SER A 52 -8.03 -13.38 -3.51
C SER A 52 -8.85 -12.74 -2.40
N ASP A 53 -8.75 -13.33 -1.21
CA ASP A 53 -9.23 -12.72 0.01
C ASP A 53 -8.16 -11.74 0.53
N PHE A 54 -8.51 -10.47 0.66
CA PHE A 54 -7.59 -9.44 1.17
C PHE A 54 -7.12 -9.77 2.59
N SER A 55 -8.00 -10.36 3.40
CA SER A 55 -7.71 -10.80 4.77
C SER A 55 -6.53 -11.76 4.88
N LYS A 56 -6.18 -12.46 3.80
CA LYS A 56 -5.07 -13.43 3.74
C LYS A 56 -3.77 -12.85 3.19
N THR A 57 -3.73 -11.54 2.92
CA THR A 57 -2.52 -10.89 2.40
C THR A 57 -1.53 -10.55 3.50
N ASN A 58 -0.27 -10.35 3.11
CA ASN A 58 0.77 -9.88 4.02
C ASN A 58 0.44 -8.54 4.68
N ALA A 59 -0.22 -7.63 3.95
CA ALA A 59 -0.65 -6.34 4.49
C ALA A 59 -1.69 -6.51 5.61
N ALA A 60 -2.68 -7.38 5.40
CA ALA A 60 -3.70 -7.68 6.41
C ALA A 60 -3.07 -8.37 7.64
N PHE A 61 -2.24 -9.39 7.45
CA PHE A 61 -1.54 -10.05 8.55
C PHE A 61 -0.61 -9.10 9.32
N GLY A 62 0.14 -8.26 8.60
CA GLY A 62 1.03 -7.27 9.24
C GLY A 62 0.26 -6.28 10.09
N LEU A 63 -0.87 -5.78 9.60
CA LEU A 63 -1.73 -4.85 10.33
C LEU A 63 -2.39 -5.51 11.54
N MET A 64 -2.97 -6.70 11.38
CA MET A 64 -3.60 -7.44 12.48
C MET A 64 -2.56 -7.80 13.56
N LEU A 65 -1.36 -8.23 13.17
CA LEU A 65 -0.29 -8.51 14.10
C LEU A 65 0.11 -7.28 14.92
N ALA A 66 0.25 -6.12 14.26
CA ALA A 66 0.59 -4.88 14.94
C ALA A 66 -0.50 -4.48 15.95
N MET A 67 -1.78 -4.56 15.58
CA MET A 67 -2.91 -4.28 16.49
C MET A 67 -2.96 -5.28 17.65
N THR A 68 -2.72 -6.55 17.39
CA THR A 68 -2.69 -7.59 18.44
C THR A 68 -1.55 -7.35 19.44
N VAL A 69 -0.36 -6.97 18.95
CA VAL A 69 0.77 -6.64 19.84
C VAL A 69 0.42 -5.42 20.70
N MET A 70 -0.16 -4.37 20.12
CA MET A 70 -0.63 -3.21 20.89
C MET A 70 -1.64 -3.61 21.96
N ASP A 71 -2.61 -4.43 21.60
CA ASP A 71 -3.66 -4.87 22.53
C ASP A 71 -3.09 -5.66 23.72
N VAL A 72 -2.19 -6.60 23.44
CA VAL A 72 -1.56 -7.42 24.49
C VAL A 72 -0.64 -6.61 25.40
N VAL A 73 0.07 -5.61 24.88
CA VAL A 73 1.10 -4.85 25.63
C VAL A 73 0.49 -3.67 26.38
N GLU A 74 -0.40 -2.92 25.76
CA GLU A 74 -0.89 -1.63 26.27
C GLU A 74 -2.42 -1.58 26.41
N GLY A 75 -3.13 -2.53 25.82
CA GLY A 75 -4.57 -2.49 25.61
C GLY A 75 -4.93 -1.59 24.42
N TYR A 76 -5.59 -2.15 23.40
CA TYR A 76 -6.05 -1.38 22.26
C TYR A 76 -7.59 -1.20 22.33
N GLN A 77 -8.01 -0.01 22.76
CA GLN A 77 -9.44 0.30 23.00
C GLN A 77 -10.36 0.08 21.78
N HIS A 78 -9.82 -0.06 20.58
CA HIS A 78 -10.57 -0.26 19.33
C HIS A 78 -10.38 -1.67 18.75
N MET A 79 -9.88 -2.64 19.53
CA MET A 79 -9.62 -3.99 19.02
C MET A 79 -10.89 -4.68 18.51
N ASP A 80 -12.02 -4.53 19.20
CA ASP A 80 -13.29 -5.09 18.74
C ASP A 80 -13.72 -4.54 17.37
N LEU A 81 -13.55 -3.23 17.16
CA LEU A 81 -13.83 -2.59 15.88
C LEU A 81 -12.86 -3.07 14.78
N ALA A 82 -11.59 -3.29 15.13
CA ALA A 82 -10.61 -3.84 14.21
C ALA A 82 -11.02 -5.25 13.75
N ILE A 83 -11.41 -6.12 14.68
CA ILE A 83 -11.90 -7.48 14.38
C ILE A 83 -13.11 -7.41 13.46
N GLU A 84 -14.12 -6.58 13.79
CA GLU A 84 -15.29 -6.39 12.94
C GLU A 84 -14.93 -5.89 11.53
N ALA A 85 -13.96 -4.97 11.41
CA ALA A 85 -13.48 -4.48 10.13
C ALA A 85 -12.81 -5.58 9.30
N PHE A 86 -11.99 -6.43 9.93
CA PHE A 86 -11.35 -7.58 9.25
C PHE A 86 -12.34 -8.64 8.79
N GLU A 87 -13.43 -8.86 9.52
CA GLU A 87 -14.51 -9.77 9.08
C GLU A 87 -15.22 -9.29 7.81
N LYS A 88 -15.22 -7.97 7.55
CA LYS A 88 -15.88 -7.35 6.41
C LYS A 88 -14.95 -7.02 5.24
N VAL A 89 -13.64 -7.01 5.47
CA VAL A 89 -12.66 -6.46 4.51
C VAL A 89 -12.71 -7.14 3.14
N ASP A 90 -12.92 -8.46 3.08
CA ASP A 90 -12.93 -9.19 1.82
C ASP A 90 -14.14 -8.83 0.94
N VAL A 91 -15.28 -8.65 1.57
CA VAL A 91 -16.50 -8.21 0.87
C VAL A 91 -16.34 -6.78 0.35
N LEU A 92 -15.82 -5.88 1.19
CA LEU A 92 -15.55 -4.49 0.83
C LEU A 92 -14.50 -4.39 -0.28
N TYR A 93 -13.42 -5.14 -0.18
CA TYR A 93 -12.38 -5.20 -1.20
C TYR A 93 -12.92 -5.64 -2.56
N LYS A 94 -13.65 -6.77 -2.60
CA LYS A 94 -14.24 -7.28 -3.83
C LYS A 94 -15.26 -6.31 -4.45
N GLN A 95 -16.01 -5.60 -3.63
CA GLN A 95 -16.93 -4.57 -4.11
C GLN A 95 -16.17 -3.36 -4.67
N ALA A 96 -15.17 -2.85 -3.95
CA ALA A 96 -14.34 -1.74 -4.40
C ALA A 96 -13.67 -2.02 -5.75
N VAL A 97 -13.11 -3.23 -5.94
CA VAL A 97 -12.53 -3.66 -7.22
C VAL A 97 -13.56 -3.58 -8.35
N LYS A 98 -14.79 -4.03 -8.15
CA LYS A 98 -15.86 -3.95 -9.16
C LYS A 98 -16.19 -2.50 -9.50
N ASP A 99 -16.31 -1.64 -8.50
CA ASP A 99 -16.74 -0.25 -8.66
C ASP A 99 -15.71 0.60 -9.40
N ILE A 100 -14.42 0.36 -9.15
CA ILE A 100 -13.34 1.14 -9.77
C ILE A 100 -12.84 0.58 -11.10
N ARG A 101 -13.04 -0.73 -11.37
CA ARG A 101 -12.42 -1.45 -12.50
C ARG A 101 -12.49 -0.72 -13.83
N THR A 102 -13.70 -0.30 -14.24
CA THR A 102 -13.89 0.38 -15.53
C THR A 102 -13.14 1.71 -15.59
N LYS A 103 -13.15 2.48 -14.52
CA LYS A 103 -12.45 3.76 -14.42
C LYS A 103 -10.93 3.54 -14.45
N ALA A 104 -10.43 2.55 -13.70
CA ALA A 104 -9.02 2.20 -13.64
C ALA A 104 -8.49 1.74 -15.01
N ILE A 105 -9.21 0.86 -15.72
CA ILE A 105 -8.84 0.41 -17.08
C ILE A 105 -8.78 1.60 -18.02
N LYS A 106 -9.78 2.48 -18.01
CA LYS A 106 -9.80 3.68 -18.86
C LYS A 106 -8.59 4.57 -18.59
N TRP A 107 -8.29 4.81 -17.33
CA TRP A 107 -7.13 5.62 -16.94
C TRP A 107 -5.80 4.95 -17.35
N ALA A 108 -5.66 3.65 -17.12
CA ALA A 108 -4.48 2.89 -17.54
C ALA A 108 -4.23 2.99 -19.05
N LEU A 109 -5.29 2.83 -19.87
CA LEU A 109 -5.20 2.98 -21.33
C LEU A 109 -4.79 4.40 -21.76
N GLN A 110 -5.25 5.43 -21.05
CA GLN A 110 -4.88 6.82 -21.32
C GLN A 110 -3.41 7.11 -20.97
N ASN A 111 -2.83 6.33 -20.05
CA ASN A 111 -1.49 6.54 -19.52
C ASN A 111 -0.45 5.50 -19.99
N ARG A 112 -0.83 4.55 -20.86
CA ARG A 112 0.07 3.46 -21.32
C ARG A 112 1.39 3.93 -21.92
N ASP A 113 1.42 5.12 -22.53
CA ASP A 113 2.61 5.70 -23.16
C ASP A 113 3.27 6.80 -22.29
N SER A 114 2.83 6.96 -21.04
CA SER A 114 3.39 7.94 -20.11
C SER A 114 4.79 7.55 -19.71
N LYS A 115 5.68 8.54 -19.64
CA LYS A 115 7.09 8.35 -19.23
C LYS A 115 7.28 8.47 -17.72
N SER A 116 6.36 9.15 -17.05
CA SER A 116 6.34 9.29 -15.60
C SER A 116 4.89 9.32 -15.12
N ILE A 117 4.63 8.70 -13.98
CA ILE A 117 3.32 8.67 -13.32
C ILE A 117 3.52 9.04 -11.86
N HIS A 118 3.03 10.20 -11.46
CA HIS A 118 3.06 10.62 -10.07
C HIS A 118 2.01 9.85 -9.27
N VAL A 119 2.42 9.24 -8.17
CA VAL A 119 1.49 8.58 -7.24
C VAL A 119 1.46 9.36 -5.94
N MET A 120 0.26 9.68 -5.47
CA MET A 120 0.08 10.58 -4.33
C MET A 120 -0.83 9.96 -3.27
N GLY A 121 -0.65 10.38 -2.04
CA GLY A 121 -1.47 10.03 -0.91
C GLY A 121 -0.89 10.60 0.38
N SER A 122 -1.63 10.51 1.47
CA SER A 122 -1.14 10.93 2.78
C SER A 122 -1.61 9.98 3.90
N GLY A 123 -1.05 10.11 5.10
CA GLY A 123 -1.40 9.24 6.21
C GLY A 123 -1.22 7.75 5.86
N ALA A 124 -2.22 6.93 6.19
CA ALA A 124 -2.19 5.49 5.89
C ALA A 124 -2.17 5.19 4.37
N ALA A 125 -2.81 6.03 3.56
CA ALA A 125 -2.83 5.90 2.10
C ALA A 125 -1.44 6.13 1.46
N TYR A 126 -0.53 6.86 2.13
CA TYR A 126 0.82 7.08 1.60
C TYR A 126 1.62 5.79 1.47
N GLY A 127 1.48 4.85 2.42
CA GLY A 127 2.14 3.54 2.31
C GLY A 127 1.67 2.75 1.08
N ALA A 128 0.37 2.78 0.78
CA ALA A 128 -0.18 2.16 -0.43
C ALA A 128 0.28 2.88 -1.71
N ALA A 129 0.31 4.21 -1.71
CA ALA A 129 0.85 5.01 -2.81
C ALA A 129 2.32 4.66 -3.09
N TYR A 130 3.13 4.56 -2.04
CA TYR A 130 4.55 4.21 -2.16
C TYR A 130 4.75 2.82 -2.76
N ILE A 131 4.06 1.79 -2.26
CA ILE A 131 4.15 0.43 -2.80
C ILE A 131 3.68 0.38 -4.25
N PHE A 132 2.56 1.03 -4.58
CA PHE A 132 2.06 1.08 -5.95
C PHE A 132 3.06 1.74 -6.90
N SER A 133 3.68 2.83 -6.48
CA SER A 133 4.72 3.52 -7.23
C SER A 133 5.94 2.62 -7.50
N ILE A 134 6.59 2.14 -6.43
CA ILE A 134 7.88 1.44 -6.59
C ILE A 134 7.72 0.00 -7.09
N CYS A 135 6.76 -0.77 -6.58
CA CYS A 135 6.64 -2.18 -6.96
C CYS A 135 5.86 -2.37 -8.25
N ASN A 136 4.73 -1.66 -8.42
CA ASN A 136 3.89 -1.88 -9.59
C ASN A 136 4.32 -1.03 -10.79
N ILE A 137 4.59 0.27 -10.59
CA ILE A 137 4.90 1.15 -11.71
C ILE A 137 6.38 1.10 -12.07
N MET A 138 7.28 1.29 -11.12
CA MET A 138 8.72 1.31 -11.43
C MET A 138 9.27 -0.09 -11.71
N GLU A 139 9.03 -1.06 -10.83
CA GLU A 139 9.60 -2.41 -10.96
C GLU A 139 8.93 -3.20 -12.09
N MET A 140 7.60 -3.29 -12.10
CA MET A 140 6.89 -4.13 -13.06
C MET A 140 6.69 -3.47 -14.42
N LEU A 141 6.36 -2.18 -14.47
CA LEU A 141 6.09 -1.47 -15.71
C LEU A 141 7.32 -0.71 -16.25
N GLN A 142 8.36 -0.54 -15.45
CA GLN A 142 9.61 0.19 -15.80
C GLN A 142 9.32 1.64 -16.24
N ILE A 143 8.35 2.28 -15.58
CA ILE A 143 7.98 3.67 -15.79
C ILE A 143 8.45 4.47 -14.57
N ASP A 144 9.06 5.64 -14.78
CA ASP A 144 9.40 6.55 -13.69
C ASP A 144 8.15 6.93 -12.87
N SER A 145 8.25 6.86 -11.54
CA SER A 145 7.09 7.07 -10.69
C SER A 145 7.47 7.74 -9.37
N PRO A 146 7.48 9.06 -9.32
CA PRO A 146 7.66 9.76 -8.05
C PRO A 146 6.45 9.55 -7.13
N THR A 147 6.74 9.18 -5.87
CA THR A 147 5.72 9.15 -4.83
C THR A 147 5.72 10.48 -4.10
N VAL A 148 4.57 11.15 -4.05
CA VAL A 148 4.41 12.46 -3.44
C VAL A 148 3.45 12.38 -2.25
N ASN A 149 3.91 12.82 -1.07
CA ASN A 149 3.01 12.98 0.05
C ASN A 149 2.12 14.21 -0.19
N SER A 150 0.80 14.05 -0.09
CA SER A 150 -0.14 15.16 -0.31
C SER A 150 0.07 16.32 0.66
N CYS A 151 0.64 16.08 1.85
CA CYS A 151 0.98 17.14 2.79
C CYS A 151 2.14 18.00 2.30
N ASP A 152 3.05 17.45 1.49
CA ASP A 152 4.20 18.15 0.93
C ASP A 152 3.94 18.68 -0.49
N PHE A 153 2.80 18.33 -1.08
CA PHE A 153 2.49 18.61 -2.49
C PHE A 153 2.68 20.07 -2.85
N PHE A 154 2.22 21.00 -1.99
CA PHE A 154 2.30 22.44 -2.22
C PHE A 154 3.65 23.07 -1.84
N HIS A 155 4.67 22.26 -1.54
CA HIS A 155 6.04 22.72 -1.25
C HIS A 155 7.02 22.43 -2.39
N GLY A 156 6.53 22.40 -3.64
CA GLY A 156 7.34 22.21 -4.83
C GLY A 156 6.70 21.25 -5.86
N PRO A 157 6.27 20.02 -5.49
CA PRO A 157 5.73 19.07 -6.45
C PRO A 157 4.59 19.58 -7.34
N PHE A 158 3.74 20.50 -6.84
CA PHE A 158 2.62 21.07 -7.60
C PHE A 158 3.08 21.91 -8.81
N GLU A 159 4.27 22.47 -8.77
CA GLU A 159 4.80 23.32 -9.84
C GLU A 159 5.12 22.55 -11.13
N VAL A 160 5.33 21.24 -11.04
CA VAL A 160 5.59 20.41 -12.22
C VAL A 160 4.32 19.76 -12.78
N ILE A 161 3.16 20.01 -12.16
CA ILE A 161 1.89 19.49 -12.64
C ILE A 161 1.36 20.38 -13.75
N ASP A 162 1.13 19.76 -14.89
CA ASP A 162 0.48 20.38 -16.04
C ASP A 162 -0.67 19.50 -16.58
N GLY A 163 -1.39 19.98 -17.59
CA GLY A 163 -2.50 19.23 -18.19
C GLY A 163 -2.09 17.91 -18.89
N LYS A 164 -0.80 17.57 -18.95
CA LYS A 164 -0.25 16.33 -19.55
C LYS A 164 0.31 15.38 -18.51
N THR A 165 0.53 15.84 -17.29
CA THR A 165 1.10 15.04 -16.20
C THR A 165 0.14 13.93 -15.79
N SER A 166 0.67 12.71 -15.71
CA SER A 166 -0.09 11.53 -15.25
C SER A 166 -0.03 11.48 -13.73
N VAL A 167 -1.18 11.49 -13.07
CA VAL A 167 -1.28 11.49 -11.61
C VAL A 167 -2.29 10.46 -11.14
N PHE A 168 -1.91 9.71 -10.12
CA PHE A 168 -2.78 8.81 -9.37
C PHE A 168 -2.80 9.28 -7.91
N LEU A 169 -3.93 9.77 -7.42
CA LEU A 169 -4.09 10.24 -6.05
C LEU A 169 -5.00 9.29 -5.27
N LEU A 170 -4.50 8.81 -4.15
CA LEU A 170 -5.27 8.11 -3.12
C LEU A 170 -5.74 9.11 -2.06
N VAL A 171 -7.03 9.24 -1.86
CA VAL A 171 -7.62 10.05 -0.80
C VAL A 171 -7.87 9.14 0.41
N GLY A 172 -7.17 9.41 1.50
CA GLY A 172 -7.28 8.61 2.73
C GLY A 172 -8.44 9.05 3.63
N GLU A 173 -8.87 8.17 4.52
CA GLU A 173 -9.93 8.45 5.52
C GLU A 173 -9.40 9.03 6.84
N GLY A 174 -8.10 9.19 7.00
CA GLY A 174 -7.48 9.64 8.24
C GLY A 174 -7.47 11.16 8.43
N GLY A 175 -6.81 11.62 9.49
CA GLY A 175 -6.67 13.04 9.82
C GLY A 175 -5.94 13.89 8.77
N SER A 176 -5.22 13.27 7.84
CA SER A 176 -4.56 13.95 6.70
C SER A 176 -5.46 14.14 5.47
N ARG A 177 -6.69 13.59 5.46
CA ARG A 177 -7.66 13.72 4.36
C ARG A 177 -7.83 15.15 3.81
N PRO A 178 -7.89 16.22 4.63
CA PRO A 178 -8.01 17.58 4.10
C PRO A 178 -6.88 17.98 3.13
N ASN A 179 -5.67 17.42 3.30
CA ASN A 179 -4.55 17.67 2.38
C ASN A 179 -4.74 16.91 1.06
N ASP A 180 -5.22 15.67 1.11
CA ASP A 180 -5.56 14.89 -0.09
C ASP A 180 -6.67 15.58 -0.90
N GLU A 181 -7.72 16.06 -0.24
CA GLU A 181 -8.81 16.80 -0.87
C GLU A 181 -8.35 18.13 -1.47
N ARG A 182 -7.43 18.83 -0.79
CA ARG A 182 -6.83 20.05 -1.34
C ARG A 182 -6.03 19.75 -2.61
N ALA A 183 -5.24 18.68 -2.60
CA ALA A 183 -4.52 18.22 -3.78
C ALA A 183 -5.48 17.80 -4.90
N ALA A 184 -6.56 17.07 -4.57
CA ALA A 184 -7.57 16.67 -5.54
C ALA A 184 -8.22 17.87 -6.24
N ARG A 185 -8.60 18.91 -5.50
CA ARG A 185 -9.15 20.16 -6.07
C ARG A 185 -8.17 20.83 -7.02
N PHE A 186 -6.90 20.93 -6.65
CA PHE A 186 -5.86 21.46 -7.53
C PHE A 186 -5.71 20.64 -8.81
N LEU A 187 -5.65 19.32 -8.68
CA LEU A 187 -5.52 18.41 -9.82
C LEU A 187 -6.73 18.42 -10.74
N GLN A 188 -7.93 18.65 -10.23
CA GLN A 188 -9.14 18.82 -11.05
C GLN A 188 -9.09 20.09 -11.89
N GLU A 189 -8.49 21.15 -11.37
CA GLU A 189 -8.38 22.44 -12.05
C GLU A 189 -7.21 22.47 -13.06
N PHE A 190 -6.05 21.95 -12.68
CA PHE A 190 -4.79 22.10 -13.44
C PHE A 190 -4.24 20.80 -14.03
N GLY A 191 -4.62 19.62 -13.49
CA GLY A 191 -4.01 18.33 -13.80
C GLY A 191 -4.50 17.65 -15.10
N GLY A 192 -5.49 18.20 -15.79
CA GLY A 192 -5.95 17.66 -17.07
C GLY A 192 -6.61 16.27 -17.02
N LYS A 193 -6.62 15.56 -18.17
CA LYS A 193 -7.36 14.29 -18.35
C LYS A 193 -6.63 13.05 -17.83
N LYS A 194 -5.37 13.17 -17.44
CA LYS A 194 -4.53 12.06 -17.00
C LYS A 194 -4.49 11.88 -15.47
N VAL A 195 -5.34 12.60 -14.78
CA VAL A 195 -5.51 12.49 -13.32
C VAL A 195 -6.55 11.42 -12.99
N PHE A 196 -6.21 10.57 -12.03
CA PHE A 196 -7.13 9.63 -11.40
C PHE A 196 -7.13 9.90 -9.90
N VAL A 197 -8.29 10.16 -9.36
CA VAL A 197 -8.51 10.29 -7.91
C VAL A 197 -9.32 9.09 -7.46
N LEU A 198 -8.77 8.35 -6.52
CA LEU A 198 -9.43 7.25 -5.82
C LEU A 198 -9.80 7.73 -4.42
N ASP A 199 -11.12 7.87 -4.21
CA ASP A 199 -11.76 8.27 -2.97
C ASP A 199 -12.83 7.23 -2.61
#